data_779350d1c3c14032a79a542ed8161dcf
#
_entry.id   779350d1c3c14032a79a542ed8161dcf
#
_cell.length_a   1.000
_cell.length_b   1.000
_cell.length_c   1.000
_cell.angle_alpha   90.00
_cell.angle_beta   90.00
_cell.angle_gamma   90.00
#
_symmetry.space_group_name_H-M   'P 1'
#
loop_
_entity.id
_entity.type
_entity.pdbx_description
1 polymer ?
#
loop_
_entity_poly.entity_id
_entity_poly.type
_entity_poly.pdbx_seq_one_letter_code
_entity_poly.pdbx_strand_id
1 'polypeptide(L)'
;IKNRGVSDVFIAVVDGLKGFPDAINAVFPETSVQTCIVHMIRHSLNYVPWNDRKQVAADLKTIYRAESADAAAKRLDEFEEKWDGKYPPIAQSWRRNWEQVIPFFAYPAAVRKIIYTTNAIESLNMSLRKIIKNRGHFPSDDAATKLLYLALRNAAKKWTMPSRTWKQALNQFAILFQDRFPSSIY
;
A
#
# COMPACT_ATOMS: atom_id res chain seq x y z
N ILE A 1 11.46 -7.77 -11.69
CA ILE A 1 10.49 -7.21 -12.63
C ILE A 1 11.18 -6.54 -13.83
N LYS A 2 12.35 -5.90 -13.64
CA LYS A 2 13.14 -5.29 -14.73
C LYS A 2 13.41 -6.28 -15.86
N ASN A 3 13.85 -7.49 -15.53
CA ASN A 3 14.10 -8.58 -16.50
C ASN A 3 12.83 -9.08 -17.22
N ARG A 4 11.67 -8.59 -16.82
CA ARG A 4 10.36 -8.88 -17.42
C ARG A 4 9.77 -7.71 -18.19
N GLY A 5 10.59 -6.71 -18.51
CA GLY A 5 10.22 -5.58 -19.35
C GLY A 5 9.69 -4.36 -18.61
N VAL A 6 9.73 -4.35 -17.27
CA VAL A 6 9.39 -3.12 -16.50
C VAL A 6 10.61 -2.21 -16.52
N SER A 7 10.53 -1.13 -17.27
CA SER A 7 11.63 -0.16 -17.44
C SER A 7 11.68 0.86 -16.30
N ASP A 8 10.53 1.23 -15.75
CA ASP A 8 10.42 2.27 -14.73
C ASP A 8 9.27 1.98 -13.72
N VAL A 9 9.41 2.54 -12.52
CA VAL A 9 8.40 2.48 -11.44
C VAL A 9 8.32 3.85 -10.78
N PHE A 10 7.18 4.53 -10.88
CA PHE A 10 7.00 5.87 -10.30
C PHE A 10 6.93 5.84 -8.78
N ILE A 11 6.07 4.98 -8.24
CA ILE A 11 5.84 4.87 -6.81
C ILE A 11 5.83 3.38 -6.43
N ALA A 12 6.60 3.02 -5.42
CA ALA A 12 6.56 1.71 -4.79
C ALA A 12 5.98 1.81 -3.38
N VAL A 13 4.90 1.10 -3.12
CA VAL A 13 4.27 1.07 -1.80
C VAL A 13 4.68 -0.21 -1.08
N VAL A 14 5.40 -0.09 0.02
CA VAL A 14 6.01 -1.21 0.76
C VAL A 14 5.45 -1.33 2.17
N ASP A 15 5.43 -2.54 2.70
CA ASP A 15 4.85 -2.86 4.01
C ASP A 15 5.85 -2.79 5.19
N GLY A 16 7.01 -2.15 4.98
CA GLY A 16 8.03 -1.95 6.00
C GLY A 16 9.05 -3.09 6.11
N LEU A 17 9.15 -3.96 5.10
CA LEU A 17 10.20 -4.99 5.05
C LEU A 17 11.58 -4.32 4.94
N LYS A 18 12.44 -4.59 5.93
CA LYS A 18 13.82 -4.05 5.98
C LYS A 18 14.60 -4.43 4.72
N GLY A 19 15.38 -3.46 4.18
CA GLY A 19 16.20 -3.64 2.98
C GLY A 19 15.41 -3.64 1.66
N PHE A 20 14.08 -3.69 1.70
CA PHE A 20 13.29 -3.66 0.46
C PHE A 20 13.31 -2.28 -0.20
N PRO A 21 13.22 -1.15 0.52
CA PRO A 21 13.44 0.18 -0.05
C PRO A 21 14.80 0.30 -0.75
N ASP A 22 15.87 -0.17 -0.11
CA ASP A 22 17.23 -0.12 -0.67
C ASP A 22 17.34 -0.95 -1.95
N ALA A 23 16.74 -2.14 -1.97
CA ALA A 23 16.70 -2.99 -3.15
C ALA A 23 15.89 -2.35 -4.31
N ILE A 24 14.82 -1.63 -4.02
CA ILE A 24 14.06 -0.88 -5.02
C ILE A 24 14.91 0.25 -5.58
N ASN A 25 15.52 1.06 -4.72
CA ASN A 25 16.34 2.20 -5.12
C ASN A 25 17.58 1.77 -5.92
N ALA A 26 18.17 0.61 -5.63
CA ALA A 26 19.27 0.05 -6.38
C ALA A 26 18.89 -0.31 -7.83
N VAL A 27 17.64 -0.69 -8.08
CA VAL A 27 17.17 -1.12 -9.41
C VAL A 27 16.42 0.00 -10.14
N PHE A 28 15.67 0.80 -9.40
CA PHE A 28 14.83 1.91 -9.86
C PHE A 28 15.11 3.16 -9.02
N PRO A 29 16.23 3.86 -9.26
CA PRO A 29 16.69 4.95 -8.37
C PRO A 29 15.74 6.15 -8.30
N GLU A 30 14.92 6.35 -9.33
CA GLU A 30 13.94 7.45 -9.37
C GLU A 30 12.58 7.08 -8.79
N THR A 31 12.44 5.87 -8.24
CA THR A 31 11.19 5.43 -7.63
C THR A 31 10.96 6.13 -6.28
N SER A 32 9.80 6.75 -6.12
CA SER A 32 9.37 7.20 -4.80
C SER A 32 8.91 6.00 -3.97
N VAL A 33 9.66 5.66 -2.93
CA VAL A 33 9.30 4.57 -2.03
C VAL A 33 8.41 5.11 -0.90
N GLN A 34 7.23 4.53 -0.77
CA GLN A 34 6.19 4.95 0.15
C GLN A 34 5.82 3.82 1.12
N THR A 35 5.70 4.13 2.40
CA THR A 35 5.17 3.18 3.39
C THR A 35 3.68 2.92 3.16
N CYS A 36 3.28 1.67 3.27
CA CYS A 36 1.88 1.28 3.10
C CYS A 36 1.03 1.71 4.31
N ILE A 37 0.22 2.75 4.11
CA ILE A 37 -0.70 3.27 5.13
C ILE A 37 -1.67 2.19 5.63
N VAL A 38 -2.14 1.32 4.74
CA VAL A 38 -3.07 0.24 5.10
C VAL A 38 -2.43 -0.75 6.08
N HIS A 39 -1.16 -1.10 5.87
CA HIS A 39 -0.41 -1.97 6.80
C HIS A 39 -0.16 -1.28 8.13
N MET A 40 0.17 0.02 8.13
CA MET A 40 0.33 0.79 9.37
C MET A 40 -0.97 0.80 10.20
N ILE A 41 -2.12 1.01 9.54
CA ILE A 41 -3.42 0.98 10.22
C ILE A 41 -3.71 -0.42 10.78
N ARG A 42 -3.52 -1.47 9.98
CA ARG A 42 -3.73 -2.86 10.44
C ARG A 42 -2.84 -3.19 11.64
N HIS A 43 -1.58 -2.81 11.58
CA HIS A 43 -0.63 -3.00 12.68
C HIS A 43 -1.10 -2.24 13.92
N SER A 44 -1.52 -0.99 13.78
CA SER A 44 -2.08 -0.19 14.87
C SER A 44 -3.29 -0.88 15.53
N LEU A 45 -4.20 -1.42 14.73
CA LEU A 45 -5.41 -2.09 15.23
C LEU A 45 -5.14 -3.44 15.92
N ASN A 46 -3.94 -4.02 15.79
CA ASN A 46 -3.56 -5.21 16.56
C ASN A 46 -3.41 -4.93 18.05
N TYR A 47 -3.12 -3.68 18.43
CA TYR A 47 -3.04 -3.25 19.84
C TYR A 47 -4.40 -2.93 20.45
N VAL A 48 -5.48 -2.97 19.65
CA VAL A 48 -6.79 -2.45 20.04
C VAL A 48 -7.81 -3.58 20.19
N PRO A 49 -8.47 -3.73 21.36
CA PRO A 49 -9.58 -4.64 21.55
C PRO A 49 -10.75 -4.31 20.62
N TRP A 50 -11.60 -5.30 20.35
CA TRP A 50 -12.69 -5.18 19.39
C TRP A 50 -13.58 -3.95 19.61
N ASN A 51 -13.90 -3.63 20.87
CA ASN A 51 -14.82 -2.54 21.22
C ASN A 51 -14.31 -1.16 20.76
N ASP A 52 -13.00 -0.91 20.84
CA ASP A 52 -12.42 0.39 20.51
C ASP A 52 -11.95 0.47 19.05
N ARG A 53 -11.85 -0.66 18.32
CA ARG A 53 -11.31 -0.70 16.94
C ARG A 53 -11.99 0.26 15.97
N LYS A 54 -13.31 0.36 16.04
CA LYS A 54 -14.07 1.23 15.13
C LYS A 54 -13.70 2.70 15.33
N GLN A 55 -13.59 3.12 16.59
CA GLN A 55 -13.27 4.50 16.93
C GLN A 55 -11.80 4.82 16.62
N VAL A 56 -10.88 3.96 17.05
CA VAL A 56 -9.44 4.12 16.73
C VAL A 56 -9.20 4.16 15.22
N ALA A 57 -9.86 3.29 14.46
CA ALA A 57 -9.75 3.31 12.99
C ALA A 57 -10.32 4.60 12.38
N ALA A 58 -11.39 5.15 12.93
CA ALA A 58 -11.96 6.42 12.50
C ALA A 58 -11.01 7.59 12.78
N ASP A 59 -10.39 7.62 13.95
CA ASP A 59 -9.43 8.66 14.31
C ASP A 59 -8.13 8.55 13.51
N LEU A 60 -7.57 7.35 13.30
CA LEU A 60 -6.44 7.14 12.39
C LEU A 60 -6.75 7.59 10.95
N LYS A 61 -8.00 7.45 10.52
CA LYS A 61 -8.42 7.89 9.19
C LYS A 61 -8.30 9.39 8.99
N THR A 62 -8.47 10.20 10.05
CA THR A 62 -8.32 11.65 9.96
C THR A 62 -6.89 12.04 9.63
N ILE A 63 -5.89 11.28 10.11
CA ILE A 63 -4.46 11.53 9.86
C ILE A 63 -4.16 11.38 8.37
N TYR A 64 -4.38 10.20 7.78
CA TYR A 64 -3.99 9.95 6.39
C TYR A 64 -4.92 10.60 5.34
N ARG A 65 -6.05 11.17 5.77
CA ARG A 65 -6.95 11.94 4.90
C ARG A 65 -6.74 13.44 5.00
N ALA A 66 -5.87 13.90 5.86
CA ALA A 66 -5.54 15.31 5.98
C ALA A 66 -5.06 15.89 4.62
N GLU A 67 -5.28 17.17 4.43
CA GLU A 67 -4.93 17.88 3.20
C GLU A 67 -3.43 18.07 3.03
N SER A 68 -2.69 18.17 4.13
CA SER A 68 -1.24 18.40 4.16
C SER A 68 -0.54 17.57 5.24
N ALA A 69 0.79 17.53 5.19
CA ALA A 69 1.61 16.91 6.22
C ALA A 69 1.45 17.60 7.58
N ASP A 70 1.35 18.93 7.60
CA ASP A 70 1.17 19.72 8.84
C ASP A 70 -0.20 19.45 9.46
N ALA A 71 -1.25 19.40 8.64
CA ALA A 71 -2.58 19.03 9.10
C ALA A 71 -2.62 17.58 9.64
N ALA A 72 -1.93 16.67 8.97
CA ALA A 72 -1.80 15.28 9.42
C ALA A 72 -1.04 15.16 10.74
N ALA A 73 0.03 15.97 10.94
CA ALA A 73 0.77 16.02 12.21
C ALA A 73 -0.15 16.45 13.36
N LYS A 74 -0.95 17.50 13.17
CA LYS A 74 -1.93 17.96 14.17
C LYS A 74 -2.96 16.86 14.49
N ARG A 75 -3.43 16.13 13.48
CA ARG A 75 -4.35 14.99 13.71
C ARG A 75 -3.67 13.85 14.46
N LEU A 76 -2.37 13.66 14.27
CA LEU A 76 -1.61 12.68 15.05
C LEU A 76 -1.45 13.15 16.50
N ASP A 77 -1.24 14.43 16.76
CA ASP A 77 -1.22 15.01 18.12
C ASP A 77 -2.56 14.80 18.84
N GLU A 78 -3.68 15.12 18.17
CA GLU A 78 -5.05 14.88 18.69
C GLU A 78 -5.31 13.39 18.96
N PHE A 79 -4.78 12.52 18.10
CA PHE A 79 -4.87 11.08 18.29
C PHE A 79 -4.09 10.61 19.52
N GLU A 80 -2.88 11.12 19.69
CA GLU A 80 -1.99 10.82 20.81
C GLU A 80 -2.63 11.27 22.13
N GLU A 81 -3.08 12.53 22.22
CA GLU A 81 -3.79 13.05 23.40
C GLU A 81 -4.97 12.17 23.81
N LYS A 82 -5.72 11.66 22.84
CA LYS A 82 -6.91 10.85 23.10
C LYS A 82 -6.61 9.40 23.49
N TRP A 83 -5.58 8.80 22.88
CA TRP A 83 -5.38 7.36 22.93
C TRP A 83 -4.08 6.89 23.62
N ASP A 84 -3.13 7.79 23.89
CA ASP A 84 -1.84 7.41 24.48
C ASP A 84 -1.99 6.74 25.84
N GLY A 85 -2.94 7.17 26.66
CA GLY A 85 -3.23 6.53 27.94
C GLY A 85 -3.70 5.06 27.84
N LYS A 86 -4.23 4.63 26.68
CA LYS A 86 -4.70 3.26 26.44
C LYS A 86 -3.82 2.48 25.48
N TYR A 87 -3.34 3.13 24.42
CA TYR A 87 -2.65 2.48 23.30
C TYR A 87 -1.39 3.24 22.86
N PRO A 88 -0.44 3.52 23.76
CA PRO A 88 0.75 4.33 23.45
C PRO A 88 1.59 3.78 22.27
N PRO A 89 1.70 2.46 22.00
CA PRO A 89 2.48 1.98 20.88
C PRO A 89 2.00 2.47 19.51
N ILE A 90 0.74 2.89 19.40
CA ILE A 90 0.19 3.33 18.11
C ILE A 90 0.81 4.67 17.71
N ALA A 91 0.65 5.71 18.52
CA ALA A 91 1.19 7.03 18.23
C ALA A 91 2.72 6.97 18.06
N GLN A 92 3.41 6.26 18.95
CA GLN A 92 4.86 6.05 18.86
C GLN A 92 5.29 5.41 17.54
N SER A 93 4.53 4.41 17.04
CA SER A 93 4.81 3.77 15.76
C SER A 93 4.62 4.74 14.59
N TRP A 94 3.56 5.56 14.60
CA TRP A 94 3.32 6.56 13.57
C TRP A 94 4.39 7.64 13.57
N ARG A 95 4.81 8.14 14.73
CA ARG A 95 5.90 9.13 14.86
C ARG A 95 7.23 8.58 14.35
N ARG A 96 7.60 7.36 14.75
CA ARG A 96 8.85 6.72 14.30
C ARG A 96 8.92 6.54 12.79
N ASN A 97 7.79 6.30 12.13
CA ASN A 97 7.73 6.13 10.68
C ASN A 97 7.29 7.40 9.94
N TRP A 98 7.22 8.55 10.63
CA TRP A 98 6.63 9.78 10.09
C TRP A 98 7.33 10.26 8.83
N GLU A 99 8.65 10.25 8.81
CA GLU A 99 9.46 10.63 7.63
C GLU A 99 9.16 9.76 6.38
N GLN A 100 8.70 8.54 6.60
CA GLN A 100 8.30 7.62 5.53
C GLN A 100 6.81 7.76 5.15
N VAL A 101 6.04 8.48 5.96
CA VAL A 101 4.62 8.77 5.70
C VAL A 101 4.46 10.13 5.02
N ILE A 102 5.26 11.14 5.38
CA ILE A 102 5.17 12.50 4.85
C ILE A 102 5.13 12.57 3.31
N PRO A 103 5.94 11.82 2.55
CA PRO A 103 5.92 11.89 1.08
C PRO A 103 4.55 11.61 0.47
N PHE A 104 3.71 10.82 1.17
CA PHE A 104 2.34 10.55 0.77
C PHE A 104 1.49 11.81 0.58
N PHE A 105 1.70 12.86 1.39
CA PHE A 105 0.92 14.08 1.35
C PHE A 105 1.29 15.01 0.19
N ALA A 106 2.44 14.80 -0.44
CA ALA A 106 2.82 15.51 -1.65
C ALA A 106 1.98 15.11 -2.88
N TYR A 107 1.30 13.95 -2.82
CA TYR A 107 0.49 13.47 -3.94
C TYR A 107 -0.92 14.05 -3.92
N PRO A 108 -1.51 14.34 -5.11
CA PRO A 108 -2.91 14.72 -5.25
C PRO A 108 -3.86 13.63 -4.72
N ALA A 109 -5.05 14.04 -4.30
CA ALA A 109 -6.04 13.16 -3.67
C ALA A 109 -6.36 11.89 -4.51
N ALA A 110 -6.40 12.00 -5.85
CA ALA A 110 -6.64 10.88 -6.74
C ALA A 110 -5.51 9.83 -6.68
N VAL A 111 -4.26 10.29 -6.63
CA VAL A 111 -3.07 9.41 -6.49
C VAL A 111 -3.03 8.81 -5.09
N ARG A 112 -3.21 9.62 -4.05
CA ARG A 112 -3.29 9.14 -2.66
C ARG A 112 -4.35 8.05 -2.50
N LYS A 113 -5.51 8.22 -3.13
CA LYS A 113 -6.59 7.23 -3.09
C LYS A 113 -6.14 5.88 -3.65
N ILE A 114 -5.38 5.87 -4.74
CA ILE A 114 -4.82 4.62 -5.28
C ILE A 114 -3.84 4.01 -4.29
N ILE A 115 -2.91 4.78 -3.74
CA ILE A 115 -1.90 4.31 -2.78
C ILE A 115 -2.55 3.59 -1.59
N TYR A 116 -3.62 4.13 -1.00
CA TYR A 116 -4.25 3.51 0.19
C TYR A 116 -5.46 2.62 -0.11
N THR A 117 -5.96 2.57 -1.33
CA THR A 117 -7.07 1.67 -1.71
C THR A 117 -6.63 0.49 -2.56
N THR A 118 -5.42 0.49 -3.04
CA THR A 118 -4.95 -0.52 -3.99
C THR A 118 -4.66 -1.81 -3.29
N ASN A 119 -5.64 -2.66 -3.28
CA ASN A 119 -5.52 -4.02 -2.78
C ASN A 119 -5.54 -5.07 -3.88
N ALA A 120 -5.16 -4.71 -5.12
CA ALA A 120 -5.10 -5.69 -6.20
C ALA A 120 -4.14 -6.84 -5.84
N ILE A 121 -2.92 -6.51 -5.38
CA ILE A 121 -1.93 -7.51 -4.95
C ILE A 121 -2.40 -8.23 -3.67
N GLU A 122 -2.95 -7.52 -2.68
CA GLU A 122 -3.47 -8.14 -1.46
C GLU A 122 -4.66 -9.05 -1.75
N SER A 123 -5.60 -8.62 -2.59
CA SER A 123 -6.75 -9.41 -3.02
C SER A 123 -6.30 -10.67 -3.75
N LEU A 124 -5.31 -10.54 -4.64
CA LEU A 124 -4.68 -11.67 -5.31
C LEU A 124 -4.04 -12.62 -4.30
N ASN A 125 -3.21 -12.10 -3.40
CA ASN A 125 -2.55 -12.90 -2.36
C ASN A 125 -3.56 -13.59 -1.44
N MET A 126 -4.66 -12.93 -1.06
CA MET A 126 -5.75 -13.57 -0.30
C MET A 126 -6.37 -14.72 -1.08
N SER A 127 -6.62 -14.54 -2.37
CA SER A 127 -7.18 -15.58 -3.23
C SER A 127 -6.24 -16.77 -3.36
N LEU A 128 -4.94 -16.52 -3.55
CA LEU A 128 -3.91 -17.56 -3.61
C LEU A 128 -3.78 -18.31 -2.27
N ARG A 129 -3.72 -17.58 -1.14
CA ARG A 129 -3.66 -18.18 0.20
C ARG A 129 -4.86 -19.07 0.50
N LYS A 130 -6.06 -18.69 0.06
CA LYS A 130 -7.27 -19.51 0.20
C LYS A 130 -7.15 -20.84 -0.54
N ILE A 131 -6.62 -20.81 -1.77
CA ILE A 131 -6.41 -22.02 -2.57
C ILE A 131 -5.34 -22.92 -1.95
N ILE A 132 -4.21 -22.32 -1.52
CA ILE A 132 -3.11 -23.04 -0.87
C ILE A 132 -3.58 -23.69 0.44
N LYS A 133 -4.30 -22.94 1.27
CA LYS A 133 -4.79 -23.42 2.56
C LYS A 133 -5.76 -24.60 2.42
N ASN A 134 -6.62 -24.56 1.39
CA ASN A 134 -7.56 -25.66 1.11
C ASN A 134 -6.85 -26.94 0.62
N ARG A 135 -5.67 -26.82 0.01
CA ARG A 135 -4.88 -27.95 -0.46
C ARG A 135 -4.11 -28.64 0.67
N GLY A 136 -3.66 -27.85 1.67
CA GLY A 136 -2.94 -28.32 2.86
C GLY A 136 -1.49 -28.73 2.58
N HIS A 137 -1.23 -29.69 1.70
CA HIS A 137 0.11 -30.22 1.40
C HIS A 137 0.38 -30.30 -0.09
N PHE A 138 1.63 -30.08 -0.49
CA PHE A 138 2.11 -30.25 -1.86
C PHE A 138 3.11 -31.41 -1.93
N PRO A 139 2.96 -32.36 -2.86
CA PRO A 139 3.88 -33.48 -3.01
C PRO A 139 5.23 -33.07 -3.59
N SER A 140 5.31 -31.93 -4.30
CA SER A 140 6.54 -31.38 -4.90
C SER A 140 6.39 -29.88 -5.17
N ASP A 141 7.51 -29.19 -5.40
CA ASP A 141 7.56 -27.77 -5.79
C ASP A 141 6.88 -27.55 -7.16
N ASP A 142 7.00 -28.49 -8.07
CA ASP A 142 6.32 -28.44 -9.37
C ASP A 142 4.80 -28.46 -9.22
N ALA A 143 4.27 -29.28 -8.31
CA ALA A 143 2.85 -29.32 -8.02
C ALA A 143 2.34 -28.01 -7.43
N ALA A 144 3.12 -27.38 -6.55
CA ALA A 144 2.83 -26.06 -5.99
C ALA A 144 2.86 -24.98 -7.09
N THR A 145 3.90 -24.95 -7.90
CA THR A 145 4.08 -24.02 -9.02
C THR A 145 2.94 -24.14 -10.02
N LYS A 146 2.55 -25.35 -10.41
CA LYS A 146 1.43 -25.60 -11.33
C LYS A 146 0.11 -25.09 -10.79
N LEU A 147 -0.18 -25.33 -9.50
CA LEU A 147 -1.41 -24.84 -8.88
C LEU A 147 -1.44 -23.31 -8.83
N LEU A 148 -0.35 -22.68 -8.42
CA LEU A 148 -0.22 -21.21 -8.38
C LEU A 148 -0.38 -20.61 -9.79
N TYR A 149 0.26 -21.20 -10.80
CA TYR A 149 0.11 -20.78 -12.18
C TYR A 149 -1.35 -20.82 -12.66
N LEU A 150 -2.05 -21.92 -12.42
CA LEU A 150 -3.46 -22.05 -12.79
C LEU A 150 -4.36 -21.06 -12.04
N ALA A 151 -4.08 -20.82 -10.75
CA ALA A 151 -4.79 -19.85 -9.95
C ALA A 151 -4.58 -18.43 -10.47
N LEU A 152 -3.34 -18.06 -10.82
CA LEU A 152 -3.01 -16.76 -11.42
C LEU A 152 -3.68 -16.57 -12.79
N ARG A 153 -3.67 -17.59 -13.65
CA ARG A 153 -4.41 -17.56 -14.93
C ARG A 153 -5.90 -17.32 -14.74
N ASN A 154 -6.50 -17.96 -13.74
CA ASN A 154 -7.92 -17.75 -13.42
C ASN A 154 -8.20 -16.34 -12.88
N ALA A 155 -7.31 -15.81 -12.04
CA ALA A 155 -7.42 -14.43 -11.56
C ALA A 155 -7.30 -13.42 -12.71
N ALA A 156 -6.34 -13.63 -13.63
CA ALA A 156 -6.11 -12.77 -14.78
C ALA A 156 -7.35 -12.64 -15.70
N LYS A 157 -8.14 -13.72 -15.87
CA LYS A 157 -9.38 -13.68 -16.65
C LYS A 157 -10.42 -12.68 -16.10
N LYS A 158 -10.36 -12.37 -14.81
CA LYS A 158 -11.27 -11.44 -14.14
C LYS A 158 -10.77 -9.98 -14.18
N TRP A 159 -9.52 -9.77 -14.56
CA TRP A 159 -8.91 -8.44 -14.64
C TRP A 159 -9.11 -7.85 -16.04
N THR A 160 -10.33 -7.55 -16.38
CA THR A 160 -10.70 -7.13 -17.72
C THR A 160 -10.70 -5.61 -17.91
N MET A 161 -10.81 -4.84 -16.84
CA MET A 161 -10.85 -3.37 -16.90
C MET A 161 -10.15 -2.72 -15.71
N PRO A 162 -9.42 -1.60 -15.94
CA PRO A 162 -8.90 -0.79 -14.84
C PRO A 162 -10.05 -0.17 -14.04
N SER A 163 -9.87 -0.04 -12.73
CA SER A 163 -10.82 0.66 -11.87
C SER A 163 -11.03 2.10 -12.36
N ARG A 164 -12.25 2.64 -12.20
CA ARG A 164 -12.57 4.04 -12.58
C ARG A 164 -11.67 5.07 -11.91
N THR A 165 -11.16 4.75 -10.72
CA THR A 165 -10.22 5.59 -9.97
C THR A 165 -8.88 5.75 -10.69
N TRP A 166 -8.48 4.79 -11.54
CA TRP A 166 -7.24 4.87 -12.30
C TRP A 166 -7.25 5.96 -13.37
N LYS A 167 -8.37 6.24 -14.02
CA LYS A 167 -8.46 7.31 -15.06
C LYS A 167 -8.05 8.67 -14.49
N GLN A 168 -8.57 9.01 -13.30
CA GLN A 168 -8.24 10.28 -12.65
C GLN A 168 -6.79 10.34 -12.20
N ALA A 169 -6.27 9.22 -11.69
CA ALA A 169 -4.89 9.15 -11.25
C ALA A 169 -3.89 9.15 -12.42
N LEU A 170 -4.21 8.52 -13.55
CA LEU A 170 -3.33 8.53 -14.74
C LEU A 170 -3.04 9.95 -15.22
N ASN A 171 -4.05 10.83 -15.27
CA ASN A 171 -3.85 12.24 -15.61
C ASN A 171 -2.90 12.93 -14.61
N GLN A 172 -3.03 12.63 -13.32
CA GLN A 172 -2.15 13.19 -12.30
C GLN A 172 -0.73 12.60 -12.38
N PHE A 173 -0.59 11.32 -12.71
CA PHE A 173 0.72 10.70 -12.95
C PHE A 173 1.41 11.34 -14.16
N ALA A 174 0.68 11.61 -15.24
CA ALA A 174 1.24 12.29 -16.40
C ALA A 174 1.77 13.70 -16.09
N ILE A 175 1.11 14.43 -15.18
CA ILE A 175 1.57 15.74 -14.72
C ILE A 175 2.78 15.62 -13.77
N LEU A 176 2.71 14.70 -12.79
CA LEU A 176 3.73 14.55 -11.76
C LEU A 176 5.05 13.96 -12.28
N PHE A 177 4.96 13.09 -13.29
CA PHE A 177 6.09 12.34 -13.86
C PHE A 177 6.23 12.60 -15.36
N GLN A 178 6.05 13.86 -15.77
CA GLN A 178 5.96 14.28 -17.16
C GLN A 178 7.08 13.72 -18.04
N ASP A 179 8.33 13.77 -17.56
CA ASP A 179 9.51 13.32 -18.31
C ASP A 179 9.66 11.79 -18.37
N ARG A 180 8.93 11.08 -17.55
CA ARG A 180 9.00 9.62 -17.39
C ARG A 180 7.72 8.92 -17.84
N PHE A 181 6.66 9.66 -18.11
CA PHE A 181 5.36 9.09 -18.46
C PHE A 181 5.35 8.65 -19.93
N PRO A 182 4.98 7.37 -20.24
CA PRO A 182 5.01 6.88 -21.61
C PRO A 182 4.02 7.62 -22.51
N SER A 183 4.50 8.17 -23.63
CA SER A 183 3.70 8.89 -24.63
C SER A 183 2.63 8.02 -25.31
N SER A 184 2.74 6.70 -25.19
CA SER A 184 1.87 5.72 -25.89
C SER A 184 0.58 5.36 -25.13
N ILE A 185 0.27 6.02 -24.00
CA ILE A 185 -0.92 5.73 -23.19
C ILE A 185 -2.12 6.65 -23.55
N TYR A 186 -1.92 7.58 -24.51
CA TYR A 186 -2.98 8.46 -25.05
C TYR A 186 -3.45 8.00 -26.42
#